data_e697b4f1de27c92f69e1e8dfad735605
#
_entry.id   e697b4f1de27c92f69e1e8dfad735605
#
_cell.length_a   1.000
_cell.length_b   1.000
_cell.length_c   1.000
_cell.angle_alpha   90.00
_cell.angle_beta   90.00
_cell.angle_gamma   90.00
#
_symmetry.space_group_name_H-M   'P 1'
#
loop_
_entity.id
_entity.type
_entity.pdbx_description
1 polymer ?
#
loop_
_entity_poly.entity_id
_entity_poly.type
_entity_poly.pdbx_seq_one_letter_code
_entity_poly.pdbx_strand_id
1 'polypeptide(L)'
;MVDEFTQTLLGIMVAIIMLGMGASLTPRDFYLALKRPYGLGIGVLSQYGIMPLLGFVMALFLVVPEPIAIGILIMACMPGGTTSNIFTYFSKGNLALSVLMTVTSTVMGVILIPIILLLYASALDLDIPREDIVRVLIVLLVPVAIGMGLRKLNANVGAVIEFCGALLALFFIAFIMVTWVPQNWQFLLSTTPATYVAAIGLGLIGITLGYLFATALKLHPRNARTIALETGIQNGPLAIAIIVFTFPPDQQQAIMAVPALYSLFIVIVSTLVTLVFRRANTAAEQKMPDSLL
;
A
#
# COMPACT_ATOMS: atom_id res chain seq x y z
N MET A 1 0.42 24.43 -3.06
CA MET A 1 1.79 24.02 -2.64
C MET A 1 1.72 23.58 -1.19
N VAL A 2 2.39 22.50 -0.85
CA VAL A 2 2.52 22.05 0.55
C VAL A 2 3.53 22.99 1.19
N ASP A 3 3.13 23.74 2.23
CA ASP A 3 4.03 24.64 2.96
C ASP A 3 5.03 23.82 3.80
N GLU A 4 6.13 24.45 4.22
CA GLU A 4 7.22 23.79 4.95
C GLU A 4 6.75 23.14 6.26
N PHE A 5 5.80 23.78 6.94
CA PHE A 5 5.20 23.25 8.16
C PHE A 5 4.42 21.96 7.87
N THR A 6 3.55 21.96 6.86
CA THR A 6 2.76 20.79 6.44
C THR A 6 3.67 19.67 5.97
N GLN A 7 4.75 19.98 5.21
CA GLN A 7 5.74 19.00 4.78
C GLN A 7 6.42 18.31 5.97
N THR A 8 6.85 19.07 6.95
CA THR A 8 7.47 18.55 8.17
C THR A 8 6.49 17.68 8.96
N LEU A 9 5.23 18.14 9.10
CA LEU A 9 4.19 17.40 9.79
C LEU A 9 3.90 16.05 9.10
N LEU A 10 3.75 16.06 7.78
CA LEU A 10 3.57 14.83 6.99
C LEU A 10 4.74 13.86 7.17
N GLY A 11 5.98 14.38 7.19
CA GLY A 11 7.18 13.56 7.42
C GLY A 11 7.18 12.90 8.80
N ILE A 12 6.83 13.65 9.86
CA ILE A 12 6.72 13.10 11.21
C ILE A 12 5.62 12.04 11.27
N MET A 13 4.45 12.31 10.71
CA MET A 13 3.34 11.35 10.68
C MET A 13 3.75 10.06 9.98
N VAL A 14 4.37 10.15 8.80
CA VAL A 14 4.84 8.96 8.06
C VAL A 14 5.92 8.22 8.85
N ALA A 15 6.86 8.90 9.50
CA ALA A 15 7.86 8.26 10.33
C ALA A 15 7.23 7.45 11.49
N ILE A 16 6.19 8.00 12.15
CA ILE A 16 5.46 7.29 13.21
C ILE A 16 4.66 6.11 12.64
N ILE A 17 4.05 6.25 11.47
CA ILE A 17 3.36 5.15 10.77
C ILE A 17 4.34 4.02 10.44
N MET A 18 5.52 4.37 9.91
CA MET A 18 6.58 3.39 9.60
C MET A 18 7.13 2.72 10.87
N LEU A 19 7.27 3.47 11.97
CA LEU A 19 7.61 2.91 13.28
C LEU A 19 6.56 1.90 13.75
N GLY A 20 5.27 2.23 13.62
CA GLY A 20 4.15 1.33 13.92
C GLY A 20 4.18 0.06 13.07
N MET A 21 4.45 0.21 11.77
CA MET A 21 4.64 -0.91 10.86
C MET A 21 5.81 -1.80 11.32
N GLY A 22 6.95 -1.21 11.66
CA GLY A 22 8.08 -1.97 12.20
C GLY A 22 7.75 -2.70 13.50
N ALA A 23 6.97 -2.07 14.38
CA ALA A 23 6.55 -2.66 15.66
C ALA A 23 5.54 -3.82 15.49
N SER A 24 4.91 -3.99 14.34
CA SER A 24 4.08 -5.16 14.05
C SER A 24 4.90 -6.43 13.80
N LEU A 25 6.23 -6.30 13.63
CA LEU A 25 7.13 -7.34 13.18
C LEU A 25 7.88 -8.03 14.31
N THR A 26 7.92 -9.36 14.26
CA THR A 26 8.81 -10.15 15.10
C THR A 26 9.80 -10.95 14.26
N PRO A 27 11.01 -11.26 14.77
CA PRO A 27 11.94 -12.17 14.09
C PRO A 27 11.31 -13.54 13.79
N ARG A 28 10.31 -13.96 14.57
CA ARG A 28 9.56 -15.19 14.37
C ARG A 28 8.74 -15.15 13.08
N ASP A 29 8.20 -13.97 12.72
CA ASP A 29 7.38 -13.80 11.52
C ASP A 29 8.23 -14.02 10.27
N PHE A 30 9.45 -13.50 10.24
CA PHE A 30 10.40 -13.78 9.15
C PHE A 30 10.75 -15.28 9.04
N TYR A 31 10.97 -15.94 10.17
CA TYR A 31 11.22 -17.38 10.16
C TYR A 31 10.02 -18.19 9.66
N LEU A 32 8.80 -17.81 10.04
CA LEU A 32 7.57 -18.44 9.56
C LEU A 32 7.34 -18.18 8.07
N ALA A 33 7.71 -16.98 7.56
CA ALA A 33 7.69 -16.65 6.16
C ALA A 33 8.52 -17.64 5.33
N LEU A 34 9.73 -17.90 5.79
CA LEU A 34 10.64 -18.85 5.13
C LEU A 34 10.14 -20.30 5.20
N LYS A 35 9.38 -20.66 6.22
CA LYS A 35 8.80 -22.02 6.35
C LYS A 35 7.55 -22.28 5.53
N ARG A 36 6.79 -21.22 5.16
CA ARG A 36 5.56 -21.32 4.36
C ARG A 36 5.65 -20.40 3.13
N PRO A 37 6.62 -20.66 2.22
CA PRO A 37 6.97 -19.73 1.15
C PRO A 37 5.88 -19.59 0.08
N TYR A 38 4.99 -20.57 -0.07
CA TYR A 38 4.04 -20.61 -1.18
C TYR A 38 3.04 -19.44 -1.16
N GLY A 39 2.31 -19.26 -0.05
CA GLY A 39 1.35 -18.17 0.09
C GLY A 39 2.01 -16.79 0.07
N LEU A 40 3.16 -16.66 0.76
CA LEU A 40 3.94 -15.42 0.76
C LEU A 40 4.52 -15.12 -0.62
N GLY A 41 5.07 -16.10 -1.32
CA GLY A 41 5.63 -15.93 -2.67
C GLY A 41 4.56 -15.46 -3.66
N ILE A 42 3.34 -16.03 -3.61
CA ILE A 42 2.21 -15.57 -4.41
C ILE A 42 1.85 -14.13 -4.06
N GLY A 43 1.85 -13.78 -2.76
CA GLY A 43 1.58 -12.42 -2.29
C GLY A 43 2.61 -11.41 -2.81
N VAL A 44 3.90 -11.73 -2.73
CA VAL A 44 4.99 -10.87 -3.24
C VAL A 44 4.91 -10.72 -4.75
N LEU A 45 4.63 -11.80 -5.49
CA LEU A 45 4.41 -11.74 -6.95
C LEU A 45 3.19 -10.89 -7.30
N SER A 46 2.13 -10.98 -6.52
CA SER A 46 0.95 -10.14 -6.69
C SER A 46 1.28 -8.66 -6.44
N GLN A 47 2.04 -8.36 -5.38
CA GLN A 47 2.41 -7.02 -4.97
C GLN A 47 3.35 -6.33 -5.97
N TYR A 48 4.41 -7.00 -6.38
CA TYR A 48 5.47 -6.41 -7.21
C TYR A 48 5.45 -6.86 -8.67
N GLY A 49 4.58 -7.82 -9.03
CA GLY A 49 4.32 -8.21 -10.40
C GLY A 49 3.01 -7.60 -10.91
N ILE A 50 1.89 -7.96 -10.29
CA ILE A 50 0.55 -7.58 -10.78
C ILE A 50 0.29 -6.09 -10.60
N MET A 51 0.55 -5.54 -9.41
CA MET A 51 0.19 -4.15 -9.13
C MET A 51 0.98 -3.13 -9.96
N PRO A 52 2.33 -3.20 -10.06
CA PRO A 52 3.06 -2.29 -10.92
C PRO A 52 2.72 -2.44 -12.41
N LEU A 53 2.48 -3.68 -12.87
CA LEU A 53 2.02 -3.93 -14.23
C LEU A 53 0.64 -3.29 -14.48
N LEU A 54 -0.29 -3.41 -13.53
CA LEU A 54 -1.59 -2.74 -13.59
C LEU A 54 -1.41 -1.22 -13.68
N GLY A 55 -0.56 -0.63 -12.83
CA GLY A 55 -0.25 0.80 -12.87
C GLY A 55 0.33 1.23 -14.21
N PHE A 56 1.27 0.47 -14.76
CA PHE A 56 1.84 0.70 -16.08
C PHE A 56 0.79 0.66 -17.20
N VAL A 57 -0.05 -0.37 -17.22
CA VAL A 57 -1.14 -0.51 -18.19
C VAL A 57 -2.13 0.64 -18.06
N MET A 58 -2.48 1.05 -16.85
CA MET A 58 -3.35 2.20 -16.63
C MET A 58 -2.71 3.50 -17.10
N ALA A 59 -1.44 3.75 -16.79
CA ALA A 59 -0.73 4.94 -17.26
C ALA A 59 -0.62 4.99 -18.79
N LEU A 60 -0.46 3.83 -19.43
CA LEU A 60 -0.36 3.72 -20.90
C LEU A 60 -1.71 3.98 -21.60
N PHE A 61 -2.81 3.40 -21.09
CA PHE A 61 -4.10 3.39 -21.79
C PHE A 61 -5.06 4.51 -21.39
N LEU A 62 -4.92 5.10 -20.21
CA LEU A 62 -5.83 6.15 -19.75
C LEU A 62 -5.55 7.54 -20.36
N VAL A 63 -4.46 7.69 -21.12
CA VAL A 63 -4.09 8.96 -21.76
C VAL A 63 -4.16 10.12 -20.76
N VAL A 64 -3.38 10.01 -19.70
CA VAL A 64 -3.29 11.03 -18.63
C VAL A 64 -2.04 11.89 -18.81
N PRO A 65 -2.01 13.13 -18.26
CA PRO A 65 -0.80 13.94 -18.20
C PRO A 65 0.34 13.23 -17.48
N GLU A 66 1.58 13.52 -17.87
CA GLU A 66 2.80 12.91 -17.31
C GLU A 66 2.82 12.89 -15.76
N PRO A 67 2.54 14.01 -15.03
CA PRO A 67 2.55 13.96 -13.57
C PRO A 67 1.51 13.00 -12.98
N ILE A 68 0.36 12.84 -13.64
CA ILE A 68 -0.67 11.88 -13.21
C ILE A 68 -0.17 10.45 -13.45
N ALA A 69 0.50 10.17 -14.59
CA ALA A 69 1.10 8.87 -14.87
C ALA A 69 2.18 8.50 -13.85
N ILE A 70 3.02 9.46 -13.46
CA ILE A 70 4.00 9.30 -12.37
C ILE A 70 3.29 8.93 -11.06
N GLY A 71 2.22 9.64 -10.70
CA GLY A 71 1.43 9.35 -9.50
C GLY A 71 0.81 7.95 -9.51
N ILE A 72 0.31 7.48 -10.67
CA ILE A 72 -0.20 6.11 -10.85
C ILE A 72 0.91 5.08 -10.60
N LEU A 73 2.07 5.26 -11.24
CA LEU A 73 3.20 4.33 -11.10
C LEU A 73 3.75 4.28 -9.68
N ILE A 74 3.96 5.44 -9.05
CA ILE A 74 4.41 5.49 -7.65
C ILE A 74 3.41 4.73 -6.79
N MET A 75 2.10 5.04 -6.89
CA MET A 75 1.09 4.38 -6.07
C MET A 75 1.05 2.87 -6.29
N ALA A 76 1.15 2.41 -7.54
CA ALA A 76 1.13 1.00 -7.90
C ALA A 76 2.35 0.20 -7.40
N CYS A 77 3.49 0.87 -7.24
CA CYS A 77 4.74 0.25 -6.77
C CYS A 77 4.86 0.21 -5.24
N MET A 78 3.93 0.83 -4.49
CA MET A 78 4.03 0.85 -3.03
C MET A 78 3.88 -0.54 -2.42
N PRO A 79 4.46 -0.79 -1.24
CA PRO A 79 4.20 -2.01 -0.48
C PRO A 79 2.78 -1.99 0.09
N GLY A 80 2.33 -3.11 0.64
CA GLY A 80 1.05 -3.19 1.35
C GLY A 80 0.97 -2.19 2.51
N GLY A 81 -0.21 -1.58 2.70
CA GLY A 81 -0.44 -0.63 3.77
C GLY A 81 -0.84 -1.32 5.08
N THR A 82 -0.48 -0.75 6.25
CA THR A 82 -0.89 -1.29 7.57
C THR A 82 -2.40 -1.42 7.74
N THR A 83 -3.17 -0.63 7.01
CA THR A 83 -4.64 -0.70 7.01
C THR A 83 -5.18 -1.99 6.41
N SER A 84 -4.43 -2.68 5.54
CA SER A 84 -4.81 -3.98 4.97
C SER A 84 -5.01 -5.05 6.05
N ASN A 85 -4.21 -5.01 7.12
CA ASN A 85 -4.33 -5.92 8.26
C ASN A 85 -5.71 -5.80 8.94
N ILE A 86 -6.22 -4.57 9.08
CA ILE A 86 -7.55 -4.30 9.65
C ILE A 86 -8.64 -4.92 8.77
N PHE A 87 -8.59 -4.67 7.46
CA PHE A 87 -9.55 -5.23 6.51
C PHE A 87 -9.45 -6.75 6.40
N THR A 88 -8.25 -7.31 6.46
CA THR A 88 -8.01 -8.75 6.50
C THR A 88 -8.64 -9.39 7.74
N TYR A 89 -8.50 -8.77 8.92
CA TYR A 89 -9.14 -9.23 10.14
C TYR A 89 -10.67 -9.26 10.00
N PHE A 90 -11.27 -8.17 9.56
CA PHE A 90 -12.74 -8.08 9.41
C PHE A 90 -13.31 -8.95 8.29
N SER A 91 -12.53 -9.24 7.25
CA SER A 91 -12.91 -10.16 6.17
C SER A 91 -12.77 -11.64 6.54
N LYS A 92 -12.32 -11.94 7.77
CA LYS A 92 -11.96 -13.29 8.24
C LYS A 92 -10.85 -13.93 7.38
N GLY A 93 -9.93 -13.12 6.87
CA GLY A 93 -8.72 -13.56 6.18
C GLY A 93 -7.68 -14.13 7.16
N ASN A 94 -6.52 -14.48 6.63
CA ASN A 94 -5.36 -14.94 7.41
C ASN A 94 -4.51 -13.73 7.83
N LEU A 95 -4.70 -13.24 9.05
CA LEU A 95 -4.00 -12.07 9.57
C LEU A 95 -2.48 -12.29 9.64
N ALA A 96 -2.03 -13.50 9.96
CA ALA A 96 -0.60 -13.81 10.00
C ALA A 96 0.04 -13.68 8.60
N LEU A 97 -0.65 -14.13 7.55
CA LEU A 97 -0.18 -13.93 6.17
C LEU A 97 -0.19 -12.45 5.79
N SER A 98 -1.22 -11.69 6.18
CA SER A 98 -1.34 -10.24 5.92
C SER A 98 -0.14 -9.49 6.50
N VAL A 99 0.11 -9.63 7.79
CA VAL A 99 1.27 -9.02 8.47
C VAL A 99 2.57 -9.42 7.76
N LEU A 100 2.72 -10.71 7.45
CA LEU A 100 3.91 -11.23 6.77
C LEU A 100 4.13 -10.59 5.39
N MET A 101 3.06 -10.43 4.60
CA MET A 101 3.12 -9.79 3.28
C MET A 101 3.47 -8.30 3.40
N THR A 102 2.81 -7.55 4.28
CA THR A 102 3.10 -6.13 4.53
C THR A 102 4.57 -5.93 4.86
N VAL A 103 5.13 -6.77 5.75
CA VAL A 103 6.53 -6.73 6.17
C VAL A 103 7.47 -7.01 5.02
N THR A 104 7.25 -8.17 4.40
CA THR A 104 8.14 -8.63 3.33
C THR A 104 8.12 -7.66 2.17
N SER A 105 6.94 -7.15 1.81
CA SER A 105 6.83 -6.14 0.75
C SER A 105 7.51 -4.84 1.14
N THR A 106 7.42 -4.38 2.40
CA THR A 106 8.12 -3.16 2.83
C THR A 106 9.63 -3.29 2.75
N VAL A 107 10.18 -4.41 3.24
CA VAL A 107 11.63 -4.64 3.18
C VAL A 107 12.12 -4.82 1.73
N MET A 108 11.41 -5.63 0.94
CA MET A 108 11.76 -5.83 -0.47
C MET A 108 11.55 -4.57 -1.30
N GLY A 109 10.61 -3.71 -0.92
CA GLY A 109 10.27 -2.46 -1.59
C GLY A 109 11.46 -1.53 -1.76
N VAL A 110 12.38 -1.49 -0.81
CA VAL A 110 13.58 -0.64 -0.90
C VAL A 110 14.41 -0.94 -2.14
N ILE A 111 14.44 -2.19 -2.55
CA ILE A 111 15.17 -2.63 -3.76
C ILE A 111 14.23 -2.68 -4.97
N LEU A 112 13.03 -3.24 -4.80
CA LEU A 112 12.13 -3.50 -5.92
C LEU A 112 11.45 -2.23 -6.45
N ILE A 113 11.06 -1.30 -5.57
CA ILE A 113 10.39 -0.06 -6.01
C ILE A 113 11.24 0.73 -6.99
N PRO A 114 12.51 1.07 -6.68
CA PRO A 114 13.36 1.80 -7.63
C PRO A 114 13.56 1.08 -8.95
N ILE A 115 13.76 -0.25 -8.90
CA ILE A 115 13.97 -1.07 -10.11
C ILE A 115 12.72 -1.07 -10.99
N ILE A 116 11.55 -1.27 -10.40
CA ILE A 116 10.28 -1.35 -11.11
C ILE A 116 9.87 0.03 -11.65
N LEU A 117 10.04 1.09 -10.85
CA LEU A 117 9.81 2.46 -11.30
C LEU A 117 10.74 2.81 -12.47
N LEU A 118 12.02 2.41 -12.38
CA LEU A 118 12.97 2.60 -13.49
C LEU A 118 12.50 1.91 -14.76
N LEU A 119 12.06 0.65 -14.64
CA LEU A 119 11.62 -0.14 -15.79
C LEU A 119 10.42 0.51 -16.49
N TYR A 120 9.36 0.81 -15.71
CA TYR A 120 8.12 1.31 -16.28
C TYR A 120 8.16 2.80 -16.63
N ALA A 121 8.87 3.63 -15.86
CA ALA A 121 9.05 5.03 -16.20
C ALA A 121 9.85 5.20 -17.50
N SER A 122 10.92 4.39 -17.67
CA SER A 122 11.69 4.40 -18.93
C SER A 122 10.86 3.93 -20.12
N ALA A 123 9.95 2.97 -19.93
CA ALA A 123 9.07 2.49 -21.00
C ALA A 123 7.98 3.50 -21.40
N LEU A 124 7.64 4.44 -20.50
CA LEU A 124 6.67 5.52 -20.74
C LEU A 124 7.33 6.88 -20.98
N ASP A 125 8.66 6.92 -21.05
CA ASP A 125 9.45 8.15 -21.22
C ASP A 125 9.17 9.22 -20.13
N LEU A 126 9.01 8.76 -18.88
CA LEU A 126 8.72 9.61 -17.73
C LEU A 126 9.99 9.96 -16.96
N ASP A 127 10.15 11.23 -16.58
CA ASP A 127 11.28 11.70 -15.78
C ASP A 127 10.98 11.55 -14.27
N ILE A 128 11.62 10.55 -13.64
CA ILE A 128 11.48 10.26 -12.22
C ILE A 128 12.84 10.37 -11.52
N PRO A 129 12.99 11.19 -10.45
CA PRO A 129 14.25 11.37 -9.70
C PRO A 129 14.56 10.16 -8.82
N ARG A 130 15.19 9.17 -9.42
CA ARG A 130 15.42 7.82 -8.86
C ARG A 130 16.27 7.83 -7.61
N GLU A 131 17.34 8.63 -7.60
CA GLU A 131 18.28 8.71 -6.49
C GLU A 131 17.58 9.25 -5.23
N ASP A 132 16.73 10.26 -5.39
CA ASP A 132 15.98 10.83 -4.27
C ASP A 132 14.91 9.86 -3.74
N ILE A 133 14.23 9.11 -4.63
CA ILE A 133 13.32 8.03 -4.21
C ILE A 133 14.07 6.97 -3.39
N VAL A 134 15.21 6.50 -3.85
CA VAL A 134 16.03 5.53 -3.11
C VAL A 134 16.43 6.09 -1.75
N ARG A 135 16.88 7.36 -1.71
CA ARG A 135 17.26 8.02 -0.45
C ARG A 135 16.10 8.09 0.52
N VAL A 136 14.91 8.51 0.08
CA VAL A 136 13.70 8.57 0.90
C VAL A 136 13.32 7.19 1.43
N LEU A 137 13.34 6.15 0.59
CA LEU A 137 13.03 4.78 1.00
C LEU A 137 14.00 4.26 2.07
N ILE A 138 15.31 4.54 1.91
CA ILE A 138 16.33 4.15 2.92
C ILE A 138 16.08 4.87 4.24
N VAL A 139 15.82 6.18 4.21
CA VAL A 139 15.53 6.98 5.42
C VAL A 139 14.28 6.45 6.14
N LEU A 140 13.24 6.06 5.40
CA LEU A 140 12.00 5.53 5.98
C LEU A 140 12.13 4.11 6.53
N LEU A 141 13.21 3.38 6.21
CA LEU A 141 13.53 2.11 6.89
C LEU A 141 14.02 2.30 8.32
N VAL A 142 14.59 3.45 8.66
CA VAL A 142 15.12 3.70 10.02
C VAL A 142 14.01 3.56 11.07
N PRO A 143 12.87 4.27 10.97
CA PRO A 143 11.77 4.08 11.91
C PRO A 143 11.21 2.64 11.91
N VAL A 144 11.18 1.94 10.77
CA VAL A 144 10.79 0.52 10.72
C VAL A 144 11.74 -0.33 11.57
N ALA A 145 13.05 -0.16 11.40
CA ALA A 145 14.06 -0.89 12.18
C ALA A 145 13.96 -0.59 13.69
N ILE A 146 13.72 0.68 14.05
CA ILE A 146 13.49 1.09 15.45
C ILE A 146 12.24 0.40 16.01
N GLY A 147 11.13 0.41 15.28
CA GLY A 147 9.88 -0.26 15.67
C GLY A 147 10.06 -1.75 15.93
N MET A 148 10.77 -2.46 15.04
CA MET A 148 11.15 -3.86 15.24
C MET A 148 11.99 -4.07 16.49
N GLY A 149 12.96 -3.18 16.74
CA GLY A 149 13.79 -3.21 17.95
C GLY A 149 12.95 -3.06 19.21
N LEU A 150 12.04 -2.08 19.26
CA LEU A 150 11.15 -1.85 20.39
C LEU A 150 10.22 -3.04 20.64
N ARG A 151 9.68 -3.65 19.60
CA ARG A 151 8.88 -4.90 19.71
C ARG A 151 9.66 -6.05 20.30
N LYS A 152 10.91 -6.20 19.88
CA LYS A 152 11.82 -7.25 20.40
C LYS A 152 12.15 -7.03 21.88
N LEU A 153 12.33 -5.77 22.31
CA LEU A 153 12.63 -5.42 23.69
C LEU A 153 11.42 -5.59 24.62
N ASN A 154 10.23 -5.17 24.16
CA ASN A 154 9.00 -5.30 24.93
C ASN A 154 7.79 -5.47 24.00
N ALA A 155 7.18 -6.66 24.04
CA ALA A 155 6.06 -7.01 23.19
C ALA A 155 4.83 -6.11 23.41
N ASN A 156 4.57 -5.67 24.65
CA ASN A 156 3.43 -4.79 24.97
C ASN A 156 3.64 -3.38 24.41
N VAL A 157 4.86 -2.83 24.57
CA VAL A 157 5.23 -1.53 23.98
C VAL A 157 5.11 -1.60 22.46
N GLY A 158 5.60 -2.67 21.84
CA GLY A 158 5.47 -2.90 20.40
C GLY A 158 4.00 -2.93 19.97
N ALA A 159 3.12 -3.61 20.71
CA ALA A 159 1.69 -3.67 20.39
C ALA A 159 0.99 -2.30 20.46
N VAL A 160 1.36 -1.47 21.44
CA VAL A 160 0.84 -0.10 21.56
C VAL A 160 1.31 0.76 20.39
N ILE A 161 2.59 0.68 20.03
CA ILE A 161 3.17 1.45 18.92
C ILE A 161 2.54 1.02 17.58
N GLU A 162 2.35 -0.29 17.36
CA GLU A 162 1.65 -0.83 16.19
C GLU A 162 0.23 -0.28 16.09
N PHE A 163 -0.54 -0.32 17.17
CA PHE A 163 -1.90 0.19 17.22
C PHE A 163 -1.96 1.70 16.96
N CYS A 164 -1.09 2.48 17.60
CA CYS A 164 -0.99 3.93 17.38
C CYS A 164 -0.60 4.25 15.94
N GLY A 165 0.34 3.51 15.35
CA GLY A 165 0.74 3.67 13.95
C GLY A 165 -0.40 3.38 12.98
N ALA A 166 -1.19 2.33 13.20
CA ALA A 166 -2.35 2.00 12.39
C ALA A 166 -3.46 3.06 12.47
N LEU A 167 -3.74 3.58 13.68
CA LEU A 167 -4.69 4.69 13.85
C LEU A 167 -4.18 5.97 13.18
N LEU A 168 -2.89 6.28 13.30
CA LEU A 168 -2.30 7.45 12.67
C LEU A 168 -2.34 7.35 11.14
N ALA A 169 -2.23 6.15 10.57
CA ALA A 169 -2.37 5.96 9.13
C ALA A 169 -3.78 6.32 8.65
N LEU A 170 -4.83 5.94 9.39
CA LEU A 170 -6.20 6.36 9.09
C LEU A 170 -6.40 7.87 9.28
N PHE A 171 -5.83 8.42 10.36
CA PHE A 171 -5.85 9.87 10.61
C PHE A 171 -5.10 10.65 9.51
N PHE A 172 -3.98 10.12 9.02
CA PHE A 172 -3.24 10.70 7.90
C PHE A 172 -4.10 10.84 6.65
N ILE A 173 -4.87 9.80 6.31
CA ILE A 173 -5.79 9.85 5.18
C ILE A 173 -6.85 10.94 5.41
N ALA A 174 -7.46 10.98 6.59
CA ALA A 174 -8.41 12.03 6.94
C ALA A 174 -7.78 13.43 6.91
N PHE A 175 -6.55 13.57 7.39
CA PHE A 175 -5.80 14.83 7.34
C PHE A 175 -5.58 15.31 5.90
N ILE A 176 -5.13 14.45 5.01
CA ILE A 176 -5.00 14.78 3.58
C ILE A 176 -6.36 15.19 2.98
N MET A 177 -7.44 14.50 3.34
CA MET A 177 -8.78 14.84 2.85
C MET A 177 -9.24 16.23 3.30
N VAL A 178 -8.95 16.62 4.53
CA VAL A 178 -9.37 17.90 5.11
C VAL A 178 -8.44 19.06 4.69
N THR A 179 -7.16 18.80 4.47
CA THR A 179 -6.17 19.83 4.13
C THR A 179 -5.91 19.94 2.64
N TRP A 180 -5.45 18.87 2.01
CA TRP A 180 -5.03 18.90 0.61
C TRP A 180 -6.22 18.98 -0.37
N VAL A 181 -7.29 18.23 -0.16
CA VAL A 181 -8.43 18.21 -1.08
C VAL A 181 -9.11 19.58 -1.23
N PRO A 182 -9.46 20.31 -0.15
CA PRO A 182 -10.05 21.64 -0.30
C PRO A 182 -9.11 22.65 -0.95
N GLN A 183 -7.80 22.60 -0.65
CA GLN A 183 -6.81 23.48 -1.25
C GLN A 183 -6.63 23.24 -2.75
N ASN A 184 -6.92 22.02 -3.21
CA ASN A 184 -6.75 21.60 -4.61
C ASN A 184 -8.11 21.33 -5.31
N TRP A 185 -9.21 21.86 -4.76
CA TRP A 185 -10.57 21.57 -5.23
C TRP A 185 -10.78 21.92 -6.71
N GLN A 186 -10.33 23.10 -7.12
CA GLN A 186 -10.46 23.54 -8.53
C GLN A 186 -9.64 22.64 -9.46
N PHE A 187 -8.43 22.28 -9.07
CA PHE A 187 -7.59 21.33 -9.81
C PHE A 187 -8.30 19.97 -9.94
N LEU A 188 -8.87 19.45 -8.87
CA LEU A 188 -9.60 18.18 -8.89
C LEU A 188 -10.80 18.25 -9.82
N LEU A 189 -11.60 19.32 -9.78
CA LEU A 189 -12.74 19.49 -10.70
C LEU A 189 -12.33 19.61 -12.17
N SER A 190 -11.16 20.15 -12.45
CA SER A 190 -10.65 20.33 -13.81
C SER A 190 -9.82 19.14 -14.33
N THR A 191 -9.43 18.20 -13.44
CA THR A 191 -8.67 17.03 -13.85
C THR A 191 -9.52 16.05 -14.66
N THR A 192 -8.87 15.24 -15.48
CA THR A 192 -9.57 14.32 -16.37
C THR A 192 -10.29 13.21 -15.59
N PRO A 193 -11.44 12.71 -16.06
CA PRO A 193 -12.10 11.54 -15.47
C PRO A 193 -11.19 10.32 -15.36
N ALA A 194 -10.20 10.21 -16.24
CA ALA A 194 -9.18 9.16 -16.22
C ALA A 194 -8.39 9.12 -14.90
N THR A 195 -8.14 10.27 -14.26
CA THR A 195 -7.48 10.35 -12.95
C THR A 195 -8.30 9.64 -11.86
N TYR A 196 -9.61 9.82 -11.88
CA TYR A 196 -10.52 9.15 -10.94
C TYR A 196 -10.62 7.65 -11.23
N VAL A 197 -10.68 7.29 -12.52
CA VAL A 197 -10.65 5.88 -12.94
C VAL A 197 -9.34 5.21 -12.47
N ALA A 198 -8.21 5.89 -12.58
CA ALA A 198 -6.93 5.39 -12.07
C ALA A 198 -6.97 5.21 -10.55
N ALA A 199 -7.40 6.23 -9.80
CA ALA A 199 -7.40 6.22 -8.35
C ALA A 199 -8.33 5.14 -7.76
N ILE A 200 -9.51 4.95 -8.32
CA ILE A 200 -10.48 3.92 -7.87
C ILE A 200 -10.10 2.55 -8.43
N GLY A 201 -9.79 2.51 -9.72
CA GLY A 201 -9.53 1.29 -10.46
C GLY A 201 -8.28 0.57 -9.97
N LEU A 202 -7.21 1.28 -9.62
CA LEU A 202 -5.97 0.68 -9.14
C LEU A 202 -6.23 -0.21 -7.92
N GLY A 203 -7.01 0.27 -6.95
CA GLY A 203 -7.36 -0.52 -5.77
C GLY A 203 -8.34 -1.65 -6.07
N LEU A 204 -9.45 -1.34 -6.74
CA LEU A 204 -10.51 -2.31 -7.03
C LEU A 204 -10.02 -3.44 -7.94
N ILE A 205 -9.33 -3.11 -9.02
CA ILE A 205 -8.77 -4.08 -9.96
C ILE A 205 -7.64 -4.85 -9.27
N GLY A 206 -6.79 -4.18 -8.49
CA GLY A 206 -5.73 -4.82 -7.71
C GLY A 206 -6.26 -5.89 -6.75
N ILE A 207 -7.31 -5.57 -5.96
CA ILE A 207 -8.00 -6.55 -5.11
C ILE A 207 -8.53 -7.72 -5.94
N THR A 208 -9.18 -7.42 -7.05
CA THR A 208 -9.80 -8.44 -7.93
C THR A 208 -8.73 -9.36 -8.54
N LEU A 209 -7.68 -8.79 -9.11
CA LEU A 209 -6.59 -9.56 -9.71
C LEU A 209 -5.83 -10.38 -8.67
N GLY A 210 -5.55 -9.80 -7.48
CA GLY A 210 -4.93 -10.52 -6.38
C GLY A 210 -5.77 -11.73 -5.93
N TYR A 211 -7.09 -11.57 -5.84
CA TYR A 211 -8.01 -12.65 -5.52
C TYR A 211 -8.03 -13.74 -6.59
N LEU A 212 -8.18 -13.35 -7.86
CA LEU A 212 -8.21 -14.28 -8.99
C LEU A 212 -6.89 -15.04 -9.13
N PHE A 213 -5.76 -14.35 -8.98
CA PHE A 213 -4.43 -14.96 -9.05
C PHE A 213 -4.22 -15.99 -7.95
N ALA A 214 -4.53 -15.64 -6.69
CA ALA A 214 -4.43 -16.54 -5.56
C ALA A 214 -5.36 -17.77 -5.70
N THR A 215 -6.58 -17.56 -6.21
CA THR A 215 -7.55 -18.63 -6.44
C THR A 215 -7.13 -19.55 -7.62
N ALA A 216 -6.62 -18.97 -8.71
CA ALA A 216 -6.09 -19.73 -9.84
C ALA A 216 -4.92 -20.65 -9.43
N LEU A 217 -4.12 -20.20 -8.47
CA LEU A 217 -3.03 -20.99 -7.86
C LEU A 217 -3.52 -21.91 -6.73
N LYS A 218 -4.84 -22.09 -6.59
CA LYS A 218 -5.48 -23.01 -5.64
C LYS A 218 -5.14 -22.76 -4.17
N LEU A 219 -4.91 -21.51 -3.79
CA LEU A 219 -4.76 -21.15 -2.40
C LEU A 219 -6.10 -21.29 -1.65
N HIS A 220 -5.99 -21.63 -0.36
CA HIS A 220 -7.16 -21.66 0.52
C HIS A 220 -7.91 -20.31 0.50
N PRO A 221 -9.25 -20.27 0.51
CA PRO A 221 -10.04 -19.03 0.40
C PRO A 221 -9.66 -17.94 1.39
N ARG A 222 -9.27 -18.29 2.64
CA ARG A 222 -8.76 -17.31 3.63
C ARG A 222 -7.49 -16.62 3.15
N ASN A 223 -6.56 -17.37 2.55
CA ASN A 223 -5.31 -16.82 2.04
C ASN A 223 -5.56 -16.00 0.76
N ALA A 224 -6.48 -16.44 -0.11
CA ALA A 224 -6.84 -15.70 -1.32
C ALA A 224 -7.45 -14.33 -0.98
N ARG A 225 -8.34 -14.24 0.03
CA ARG A 225 -8.87 -12.96 0.52
C ARG A 225 -7.78 -12.06 1.09
N THR A 226 -6.85 -12.64 1.83
CA THR A 226 -5.71 -11.89 2.38
C THR A 226 -4.85 -11.31 1.28
N ILE A 227 -4.44 -12.13 0.30
CA ILE A 227 -3.62 -11.68 -0.84
C ILE A 227 -4.36 -10.61 -1.63
N ALA A 228 -5.66 -10.78 -1.86
CA ALA A 228 -6.49 -9.78 -2.53
C ALA A 228 -6.42 -8.41 -1.84
N LEU A 229 -6.70 -8.38 -0.52
CA LEU A 229 -6.70 -7.14 0.26
C LEU A 229 -5.31 -6.53 0.37
N GLU A 230 -4.28 -7.34 0.62
CA GLU A 230 -2.89 -6.86 0.67
C GLU A 230 -2.43 -6.27 -0.66
N THR A 231 -2.73 -6.96 -1.77
CA THR A 231 -2.36 -6.49 -3.10
C THR A 231 -3.06 -5.19 -3.46
N GLY A 232 -4.35 -5.09 -3.19
CA GLY A 232 -5.09 -3.90 -3.57
C GLY A 232 -5.05 -2.75 -2.58
N ILE A 233 -4.61 -2.95 -1.32
CA ILE A 233 -4.50 -1.89 -0.31
C ILE A 233 -3.03 -1.48 -0.17
N GLN A 234 -2.65 -0.50 -0.95
CA GLN A 234 -1.29 0.04 -1.01
C GLN A 234 -1.03 1.05 0.11
N ASN A 235 0.25 1.29 0.43
CA ASN A 235 0.67 2.27 1.42
C ASN A 235 0.59 3.71 0.87
N GLY A 236 -0.61 4.32 0.94
CA GLY A 236 -0.84 5.69 0.50
C GLY A 236 0.02 6.73 1.22
N PRO A 237 0.14 6.71 2.56
CA PRO A 237 1.05 7.60 3.28
C PRO A 237 2.50 7.56 2.77
N LEU A 238 3.03 6.38 2.48
CA LEU A 238 4.37 6.22 1.93
C LEU A 238 4.49 6.82 0.52
N ALA A 239 3.49 6.60 -0.35
CA ALA A 239 3.46 7.20 -1.68
C ALA A 239 3.48 8.73 -1.61
N ILE A 240 2.65 9.32 -0.74
CA ILE A 240 2.59 10.77 -0.53
C ILE A 240 3.92 11.29 0.01
N ALA A 241 4.54 10.61 0.98
CA ALA A 241 5.85 10.98 1.50
C ALA A 241 6.94 10.96 0.41
N ILE A 242 6.99 9.93 -0.41
CA ILE A 242 7.93 9.87 -1.53
C ILE A 242 7.75 11.09 -2.42
N ILE A 243 6.51 11.44 -2.80
CA ILE A 243 6.24 12.58 -3.67
C ILE A 243 6.68 13.89 -3.02
N VAL A 244 6.31 14.11 -1.76
CA VAL A 244 6.59 15.37 -1.03
C VAL A 244 8.09 15.58 -0.82
N PHE A 245 8.87 14.51 -0.59
CA PHE A 245 10.30 14.59 -0.34
C PHE A 245 11.20 14.45 -1.58
N THR A 246 10.61 14.07 -2.73
CA THR A 246 11.38 13.79 -3.94
C THR A 246 11.14 14.82 -5.03
N PHE A 247 9.89 15.28 -5.20
CA PHE A 247 9.53 16.16 -6.31
C PHE A 247 9.46 17.62 -5.87
N PRO A 248 9.80 18.58 -6.76
CA PRO A 248 9.67 19.99 -6.48
C PRO A 248 8.21 20.41 -6.23
N PRO A 249 7.96 21.44 -5.39
CA PRO A 249 6.62 21.82 -4.93
C PRO A 249 5.59 22.11 -6.03
N ASP A 250 6.05 22.61 -7.18
CA ASP A 250 5.20 22.93 -8.34
C ASP A 250 4.65 21.67 -9.06
N GLN A 251 5.35 20.55 -8.97
CA GLN A 251 4.94 19.27 -9.55
C GLN A 251 4.09 18.43 -8.59
N GLN A 252 4.25 18.62 -7.28
CA GLN A 252 3.61 17.79 -6.25
C GLN A 252 2.09 17.73 -6.39
N GLN A 253 1.43 18.85 -6.74
CA GLN A 253 -0.03 18.91 -6.84
C GLN A 253 -0.61 17.86 -7.78
N ALA A 254 -0.06 17.78 -8.98
CA ALA A 254 -0.55 16.88 -10.02
C ALA A 254 -0.14 15.43 -9.73
N ILE A 255 1.09 15.18 -9.28
CA ILE A 255 1.57 13.83 -8.97
C ILE A 255 0.80 13.24 -7.78
N MET A 256 0.46 14.05 -6.76
CA MET A 256 -0.30 13.61 -5.58
C MET A 256 -1.77 13.29 -5.87
N ALA A 257 -2.34 13.72 -7.00
CA ALA A 257 -3.76 13.55 -7.29
C ALA A 257 -4.21 12.08 -7.17
N VAL A 258 -3.50 11.16 -7.81
CA VAL A 258 -3.85 9.73 -7.75
C VAL A 258 -3.62 9.14 -6.35
N PRO A 259 -2.46 9.28 -5.69
CA PRO A 259 -2.25 8.78 -4.34
C PRO A 259 -3.22 9.33 -3.30
N ALA A 260 -3.58 10.62 -3.36
CA ALA A 260 -4.52 11.22 -2.43
C ALA A 260 -5.95 10.67 -2.63
N LEU A 261 -6.45 10.68 -3.87
CA LEU A 261 -7.76 10.12 -4.20
C LEU A 261 -7.83 8.61 -3.94
N TYR A 262 -6.77 7.88 -4.32
CA TYR A 262 -6.67 6.45 -4.02
C TYR A 262 -6.79 6.16 -2.52
N SER A 263 -6.08 6.92 -1.69
CA SER A 263 -6.09 6.73 -0.23
C SER A 263 -7.49 6.90 0.37
N LEU A 264 -8.32 7.78 -0.19
CA LEU A 264 -9.72 7.91 0.18
C LEU A 264 -10.56 6.73 -0.33
N PHE A 265 -10.50 6.48 -1.63
CA PHE A 265 -11.38 5.50 -2.26
C PHE A 265 -11.05 4.08 -1.84
N ILE A 266 -9.78 3.75 -1.55
CA ILE A 266 -9.41 2.40 -1.13
C ILE A 266 -10.05 2.01 0.21
N VAL A 267 -10.27 2.95 1.12
CA VAL A 267 -10.96 2.68 2.38
C VAL A 267 -12.42 2.29 2.11
N ILE A 268 -13.09 3.01 1.20
CA ILE A 268 -14.48 2.72 0.80
C ILE A 268 -14.56 1.36 0.09
N VAL A 269 -13.72 1.17 -0.93
CA VAL A 269 -13.66 -0.08 -1.71
C VAL A 269 -13.36 -1.28 -0.81
N SER A 270 -12.34 -1.16 0.06
CA SER A 270 -11.96 -2.25 0.96
C SER A 270 -13.04 -2.56 2.00
N THR A 271 -13.78 -1.55 2.46
CA THR A 271 -14.94 -1.77 3.34
C THR A 271 -16.01 -2.59 2.63
N LEU A 272 -16.39 -2.22 1.40
CA LEU A 272 -17.38 -2.95 0.63
C LEU A 272 -16.94 -4.38 0.31
N VAL A 273 -15.69 -4.56 -0.15
CA VAL A 273 -15.12 -5.88 -0.43
C VAL A 273 -15.06 -6.73 0.83
N THR A 274 -14.67 -6.16 1.97
CA THR A 274 -14.66 -6.86 3.26
C THR A 274 -16.03 -7.36 3.66
N LEU A 275 -17.08 -6.57 3.46
CA LEU A 275 -18.46 -7.00 3.70
C LEU A 275 -18.88 -8.16 2.79
N VAL A 276 -18.50 -8.12 1.50
CA VAL A 276 -18.73 -9.22 0.55
C VAL A 276 -17.99 -10.49 0.99
N PHE A 277 -16.71 -10.37 1.29
CA PHE A 277 -15.89 -11.51 1.75
C PHE A 277 -16.42 -12.11 3.05
N ARG A 278 -16.88 -11.28 3.98
CA ARG A 278 -17.45 -11.73 5.25
C ARG A 278 -18.75 -12.52 5.05
N ARG A 279 -19.61 -12.11 4.10
CA ARG A 279 -20.87 -12.80 3.77
C ARG A 279 -20.64 -14.13 3.05
N ALA A 280 -19.69 -14.18 2.13
CA ALA A 280 -19.35 -15.39 1.37
C ALA A 280 -18.80 -16.54 2.25
N ASN A 281 -18.36 -16.20 3.47
CA ASN A 281 -17.68 -17.10 4.39
C ASN A 281 -18.58 -18.11 5.12
N THR A 282 -19.90 -18.03 4.99
CA THR A 282 -20.80 -18.79 5.85
C THR A 282 -21.12 -20.21 5.38
N ALA A 283 -20.89 -20.55 4.12
CA ALA A 283 -21.34 -21.84 3.57
C ALA A 283 -20.20 -22.77 3.09
N ALA A 284 -19.10 -22.24 2.58
CA ALA A 284 -18.05 -23.04 1.95
C ALA A 284 -16.92 -23.44 2.93
N GLU A 285 -16.58 -22.58 3.89
CA GLU A 285 -15.46 -22.81 4.81
C GLU A 285 -15.80 -23.75 5.98
N GLN A 286 -17.07 -23.90 6.35
CA GLN A 286 -17.51 -24.88 7.34
C GLN A 286 -17.34 -26.34 6.85
N LYS A 287 -17.08 -26.55 5.57
CA LYS A 287 -16.93 -27.85 4.94
C LYS A 287 -15.50 -28.28 4.64
N MET A 288 -14.50 -27.42 4.86
CA MET A 288 -13.09 -27.78 4.59
C MET A 288 -12.36 -28.13 5.89
N PRO A 289 -11.61 -29.24 5.92
CA PRO A 289 -10.81 -29.60 7.09
C PRO A 289 -9.64 -28.61 7.29
N ASP A 290 -9.33 -28.31 8.58
CA ASP A 290 -8.25 -27.41 9.03
C ASP A 290 -6.84 -27.85 8.57
N SER A 291 -6.69 -29.02 7.97
CA SER A 291 -5.43 -29.61 7.53
C SER A 291 -4.82 -28.94 6.29
N LEU A 292 -5.51 -27.97 5.66
CA LEU A 292 -5.01 -27.18 4.52
C LEU A 292 -4.65 -25.73 4.90
N LEU A 293 -4.62 -25.42 6.21
CA LEU A 293 -4.19 -24.13 6.76
C LEU A 293 -2.67 -23.98 6.81
#